data_1b38dcb1af09ee3b985ec23d97fe4c70
#
_entry.id   1b38dcb1af09ee3b985ec23d97fe4c70
#
_cell.length_a   1.000
_cell.length_b   1.000
_cell.length_c   1.000
_cell.angle_alpha   90.00
_cell.angle_beta   90.00
_cell.angle_gamma   90.00
#
_symmetry.space_group_name_H-M   'P 1'
#
loop_
_entity.id
_entity.type
_entity.pdbx_description
1 polymer ?
#
loop_
_entity_poly.entity_id
_entity_poly.type
_entity_poly.pdbx_seq_one_letter_code
_entity_poly.pdbx_strand_id
1 'polypeptide(L)'
;MGGNANGSVTTGAGIAGLGSPLILNNVIIRDNQSTGQGAGIYAAGQLLCTGCRFIRNISSANGGAYFTAYAGVELWWRYAMTGCYFSENEAIQGSAGYHSGYSWAYLGYNTYACNKATYGGTVSLNGTAYASKTTLVNNTFVNNRIEATGGVINEIKGGSAVYANLNAASTLSIVNNTIVGNHASCYKNGTPTADFYGAAVHIYNGTPFIFNNVIAGNRSTSIYTGDVYNAGQPATTGYNIFSSTDNIGITPAETDILGTSVDASILLLGNMLESNIVEGDIVPVLALNGGSIETVKVKRRFFGSNAINVLPASQFEEKLLKGDVDNTIELRDKLIFDQRGVERSTDGTSSIGAYEYGKGGTGITETTITTSPVQTYQNDPILYLSAAMVLQDVRIFSMTGSTVIHLGEVNAGETPVNISRLYPGVYISVSYTH
;
A
#
# COMPACT_ATOMS: atom_id res chain seq x y z
N MET A 1 13.33 -16.73 -11.61
CA MET A 1 12.54 -17.72 -12.39
C MET A 1 11.21 -17.88 -11.70
N GLY A 2 10.10 -17.82 -12.45
CA GLY A 2 8.76 -18.05 -11.93
C GLY A 2 8.45 -19.54 -11.86
N GLY A 3 7.72 -19.98 -10.83
CA GLY A 3 7.19 -21.32 -10.71
C GLY A 3 5.86 -21.46 -11.47
N ASN A 4 5.58 -22.63 -11.98
CA ASN A 4 4.29 -22.96 -12.59
C ASN A 4 3.75 -24.23 -11.97
N ALA A 5 2.62 -24.17 -11.28
CA ALA A 5 1.95 -25.30 -10.65
C ALA A 5 0.70 -25.69 -11.46
N ASN A 6 0.88 -26.67 -12.34
CA ASN A 6 -0.18 -27.25 -13.16
C ASN A 6 -0.28 -28.77 -12.90
N GLY A 7 -1.44 -29.34 -13.05
CA GLY A 7 -1.68 -30.78 -12.86
C GLY A 7 -2.19 -31.14 -11.46
N SER A 8 -1.70 -32.19 -10.86
CA SER A 8 -2.20 -32.72 -9.57
C SER A 8 -1.85 -31.85 -8.35
N VAL A 9 -0.80 -31.03 -8.44
CA VAL A 9 -0.43 -30.04 -7.42
C VAL A 9 -0.65 -28.65 -8.00
N THR A 10 -1.69 -27.98 -7.56
CA THR A 10 -2.15 -26.71 -8.16
C THR A 10 -1.98 -25.50 -7.23
N THR A 11 -1.38 -25.67 -6.05
CA THR A 11 -1.21 -24.61 -5.05
C THR A 11 0.26 -24.31 -4.80
N GLY A 12 0.58 -23.03 -4.51
CA GLY A 12 1.91 -22.62 -4.11
C GLY A 12 2.98 -22.78 -5.18
N ALA A 13 2.78 -22.20 -6.37
CA ALA A 13 3.74 -22.34 -7.46
C ALA A 13 5.15 -21.85 -7.12
N GLY A 14 5.27 -20.80 -6.31
CA GLY A 14 6.54 -20.32 -5.79
C GLY A 14 6.99 -21.08 -4.54
N ILE A 15 6.15 -21.06 -3.50
CA ILE A 15 6.42 -21.70 -2.20
C ILE A 15 5.13 -22.36 -1.68
N ALA A 16 5.22 -23.58 -1.20
CA ALA A 16 4.15 -24.25 -0.47
C ALA A 16 4.62 -24.62 0.95
N GLY A 17 3.99 -24.02 1.97
CA GLY A 17 4.19 -24.32 3.38
C GLY A 17 3.02 -25.16 3.92
N LEU A 18 3.26 -26.43 4.22
CA LEU A 18 2.22 -27.37 4.65
C LEU A 18 2.40 -27.71 6.15
N GLY A 19 1.77 -26.89 7.03
CA GLY A 19 1.68 -27.19 8.46
C GLY A 19 2.83 -26.68 9.34
N SER A 20 3.94 -26.18 8.78
CA SER A 20 5.04 -25.56 9.53
C SER A 20 5.03 -24.04 9.39
N PRO A 21 5.52 -23.29 10.36
CA PRO A 21 5.71 -21.84 10.23
C PRO A 21 6.61 -21.52 9.03
N LEU A 22 6.16 -20.60 8.18
CA LEU A 22 6.93 -20.05 7.08
C LEU A 22 7.33 -18.63 7.42
N ILE A 23 8.63 -18.39 7.56
CA ILE A 23 9.21 -17.10 7.91
C ILE A 23 10.11 -16.65 6.78
N LEU A 24 9.78 -15.52 6.15
CA LEU A 24 10.49 -14.98 5.00
C LEU A 24 10.94 -13.54 5.28
N ASN A 25 12.23 -13.27 5.06
CA ASN A 25 12.81 -11.95 5.24
C ASN A 25 13.53 -11.51 3.96
N ASN A 26 13.15 -10.35 3.41
CA ASN A 26 13.77 -9.74 2.24
C ASN A 26 13.83 -10.66 1.01
N VAL A 27 12.75 -11.42 0.76
CA VAL A 27 12.65 -12.36 -0.37
C VAL A 27 11.83 -11.74 -1.50
N ILE A 28 12.26 -11.96 -2.73
CA ILE A 28 11.50 -11.60 -3.94
C ILE A 28 10.83 -12.85 -4.51
N ILE A 29 9.50 -12.84 -4.55
CA ILE A 29 8.65 -13.91 -5.08
C ILE A 29 7.88 -13.32 -6.26
N ARG A 30 8.20 -13.76 -7.46
CA ARG A 30 7.66 -13.14 -8.67
C ARG A 30 7.43 -14.11 -9.82
N ASP A 31 6.53 -13.70 -10.72
CA ASP A 31 6.28 -14.38 -12.00
C ASP A 31 5.86 -15.84 -11.81
N ASN A 32 5.17 -16.16 -10.68
CA ASN A 32 4.65 -17.50 -10.44
C ASN A 32 3.21 -17.60 -10.94
N GLN A 33 2.86 -18.74 -11.51
CA GLN A 33 1.52 -19.02 -12.00
C GLN A 33 0.96 -20.31 -11.38
N SER A 34 -0.31 -20.28 -10.95
CA SER A 34 -1.00 -21.42 -10.38
C SER A 34 -2.44 -21.49 -10.87
N THR A 35 -2.90 -22.70 -11.18
CA THR A 35 -4.33 -22.96 -11.44
C THR A 35 -5.14 -23.06 -10.14
N GLY A 36 -4.49 -23.21 -9.00
CA GLY A 36 -5.09 -23.20 -7.65
C GLY A 36 -4.65 -21.99 -6.83
N GLN A 37 -4.77 -22.12 -5.53
CA GLN A 37 -4.59 -21.05 -4.56
C GLN A 37 -3.12 -20.69 -4.31
N GLY A 38 -2.83 -19.41 -4.07
CA GLY A 38 -1.52 -18.94 -3.61
C GLY A 38 -0.42 -19.10 -4.65
N ALA A 39 -0.48 -18.38 -5.79
CA ALA A 39 0.54 -18.55 -6.83
C ALA A 39 1.95 -18.23 -6.33
N GLY A 40 2.15 -17.16 -5.60
CA GLY A 40 3.43 -16.87 -4.94
C GLY A 40 3.67 -17.80 -3.76
N ILE A 41 2.77 -17.77 -2.78
CA ILE A 41 2.85 -18.61 -1.56
C ILE A 41 1.48 -19.24 -1.27
N TYR A 42 1.50 -20.54 -1.00
CA TYR A 42 0.42 -21.24 -0.29
C TYR A 42 0.92 -21.63 1.10
N ALA A 43 0.27 -21.12 2.16
CA ALA A 43 0.65 -21.44 3.53
C ALA A 43 -0.54 -22.07 4.27
N ALA A 44 -0.43 -23.37 4.59
CA ALA A 44 -1.33 -24.05 5.52
C ALA A 44 -0.70 -24.05 6.92
N GLY A 45 -0.40 -22.87 7.46
CA GLY A 45 0.33 -22.66 8.69
C GLY A 45 0.63 -21.20 8.94
N GLN A 46 1.39 -20.90 9.96
CA GLN A 46 1.83 -19.55 10.25
C GLN A 46 2.64 -18.98 9.08
N LEU A 47 2.35 -17.73 8.68
CA LEU A 47 3.08 -17.02 7.64
C LEU A 47 3.54 -15.66 8.16
N LEU A 48 4.85 -15.47 8.21
CA LEU A 48 5.47 -14.21 8.63
C LEU A 48 6.41 -13.74 7.53
N CYS A 49 6.13 -12.58 6.93
CA CYS A 49 6.95 -11.99 5.87
C CYS A 49 7.38 -10.58 6.29
N THR A 50 8.67 -10.30 6.19
CA THR A 50 9.23 -8.96 6.45
C THR A 50 10.09 -8.52 5.26
N GLY A 51 9.85 -7.30 4.75
CA GLY A 51 10.63 -6.72 3.65
C GLY A 51 10.56 -7.49 2.33
N CYS A 52 9.55 -8.35 2.14
CA CYS A 52 9.43 -9.17 0.95
C CYS A 52 8.77 -8.41 -0.21
N ARG A 53 9.09 -8.83 -1.45
CA ARG A 53 8.47 -8.28 -2.66
C ARG A 53 7.75 -9.37 -3.43
N PHE A 54 6.47 -9.16 -3.71
CA PHE A 54 5.60 -10.08 -4.44
C PHE A 54 5.15 -9.40 -5.74
N ILE A 55 5.62 -9.90 -6.88
CA ILE A 55 5.45 -9.18 -8.15
C ILE A 55 4.94 -10.14 -9.23
N ARG A 56 3.83 -9.79 -9.89
CA ARG A 56 3.25 -10.54 -11.02
C ARG A 56 3.03 -12.04 -10.74
N ASN A 57 2.52 -12.36 -9.55
CA ASN A 57 2.08 -13.72 -9.27
C ASN A 57 0.61 -13.86 -9.65
N ILE A 58 0.26 -14.87 -10.44
CA ILE A 58 -1.08 -15.05 -11.04
C ILE A 58 -1.68 -16.38 -10.58
N SER A 59 -2.82 -16.29 -9.88
CA SER A 59 -3.62 -17.44 -9.45
C SER A 59 -4.94 -17.48 -10.20
N SER A 60 -5.30 -18.62 -10.77
CA SER A 60 -6.65 -18.82 -11.33
C SER A 60 -7.71 -19.07 -10.23
N ALA A 61 -7.32 -19.02 -8.98
CA ALA A 61 -8.18 -19.12 -7.81
C ALA A 61 -7.92 -17.93 -6.87
N ASN A 62 -7.81 -18.14 -5.55
CA ASN A 62 -7.60 -17.08 -4.58
C ASN A 62 -6.11 -16.92 -4.20
N GLY A 63 -5.72 -15.69 -3.85
CA GLY A 63 -4.38 -15.39 -3.39
C GLY A 63 -3.33 -15.37 -4.51
N GLY A 64 -3.23 -14.27 -5.24
CA GLY A 64 -2.20 -14.11 -6.28
C GLY A 64 -0.79 -14.14 -5.70
N ALA A 65 -0.47 -13.21 -4.81
CA ALA A 65 0.81 -13.23 -4.14
C ALA A 65 0.88 -14.30 -3.04
N TYR A 66 -0.12 -14.35 -2.16
CA TYR A 66 -0.18 -15.39 -1.13
C TYR A 66 -1.62 -15.80 -0.78
N PHE A 67 -1.73 -17.03 -0.34
CA PHE A 67 -2.94 -17.62 0.25
C PHE A 67 -2.60 -18.24 1.59
N THR A 68 -3.39 -17.94 2.63
CA THR A 68 -3.28 -18.63 3.91
C THR A 68 -4.47 -19.52 4.14
N ALA A 69 -4.22 -20.82 4.31
CA ALA A 69 -5.25 -21.81 4.60
C ALA A 69 -5.34 -22.05 6.10
N TYR A 70 -6.56 -22.11 6.61
CA TYR A 70 -6.80 -22.62 7.95
C TYR A 70 -6.66 -24.14 7.95
N ALA A 71 -5.74 -24.66 8.75
CA ALA A 71 -5.43 -26.09 8.80
C ALA A 71 -5.80 -26.77 10.13
N GLY A 72 -6.88 -26.35 10.82
CA GLY A 72 -7.34 -27.07 12.02
C GLY A 72 -7.71 -26.21 13.23
N VAL A 73 -7.89 -26.85 14.39
CA VAL A 73 -8.47 -26.27 15.63
C VAL A 73 -7.51 -25.41 16.46
N GLU A 74 -6.30 -25.12 16.01
CA GLU A 74 -5.34 -24.37 16.81
C GLU A 74 -5.52 -22.86 16.67
N LEU A 75 -5.99 -22.22 17.71
CA LEU A 75 -6.26 -20.77 17.85
C LEU A 75 -5.00 -19.89 17.77
N TRP A 76 -3.84 -20.42 17.37
CA TRP A 76 -2.55 -19.74 17.45
C TRP A 76 -2.00 -19.30 16.08
N TRP A 77 -2.73 -19.50 15.00
CA TRP A 77 -2.26 -19.15 13.66
C TRP A 77 -2.20 -17.64 13.47
N ARG A 78 -0.99 -17.15 13.38
CA ARG A 78 -0.69 -15.74 13.17
C ARG A 78 -0.16 -15.50 11.79
N TYR A 79 -0.67 -14.46 11.15
CA TYR A 79 -0.21 -14.01 9.85
C TYR A 79 0.30 -12.58 10.00
N ALA A 80 1.54 -12.31 9.54
CA ALA A 80 2.09 -10.97 9.54
C ALA A 80 2.82 -10.68 8.23
N MET A 81 2.43 -9.57 7.61
CA MET A 81 3.12 -8.97 6.48
C MET A 81 3.60 -7.60 6.91
N THR A 82 4.91 -7.38 6.97
CA THR A 82 5.48 -6.14 7.48
C THR A 82 6.51 -5.58 6.49
N GLY A 83 6.31 -4.33 6.06
CA GLY A 83 7.23 -3.67 5.13
C GLY A 83 7.37 -4.39 3.79
N CYS A 84 6.31 -5.05 3.32
CA CYS A 84 6.30 -5.81 2.08
C CYS A 84 5.72 -4.99 0.93
N TYR A 85 6.14 -5.33 -0.29
CA TYR A 85 5.67 -4.72 -1.52
C TYR A 85 4.94 -5.73 -2.40
N PHE A 86 3.69 -5.43 -2.76
CA PHE A 86 2.82 -6.28 -3.57
C PHE A 86 2.43 -5.53 -4.83
N SER A 87 2.87 -5.98 -5.99
CA SER A 87 2.60 -5.30 -7.26
C SER A 87 2.19 -6.26 -8.37
N GLU A 88 1.17 -5.84 -9.14
CA GLU A 88 0.74 -6.54 -10.35
C GLU A 88 0.38 -8.02 -10.13
N ASN A 89 -0.02 -8.38 -8.92
CA ASN A 89 -0.49 -9.73 -8.64
C ASN A 89 -1.95 -9.87 -9.06
N GLU A 90 -2.34 -11.07 -9.55
CA GLU A 90 -3.67 -11.32 -10.07
C GLU A 90 -4.30 -12.56 -9.46
N ALA A 91 -5.61 -12.50 -9.13
CA ALA A 91 -6.38 -13.62 -8.61
C ALA A 91 -7.89 -13.42 -8.78
N ILE A 92 -8.67 -14.45 -8.47
CA ILE A 92 -10.13 -14.32 -8.36
C ILE A 92 -10.47 -13.43 -7.15
N GLN A 93 -9.91 -13.75 -5.96
CA GLN A 93 -10.02 -12.92 -4.75
C GLN A 93 -8.65 -12.77 -4.08
N GLY A 94 -8.43 -11.62 -3.43
CA GLY A 94 -7.19 -11.38 -2.73
C GLY A 94 -5.99 -11.39 -3.66
N SER A 95 -5.96 -10.50 -4.65
CA SER A 95 -4.88 -10.49 -5.65
C SER A 95 -3.49 -10.39 -5.03
N ALA A 96 -3.31 -9.60 -3.98
CA ALA A 96 -2.12 -9.62 -3.16
C ALA A 96 -2.21 -10.69 -2.07
N GLY A 97 -3.32 -10.79 -1.35
CA GLY A 97 -3.43 -11.75 -0.26
C GLY A 97 -4.83 -12.22 0.05
N TYR A 98 -4.98 -13.53 0.26
CA TYR A 98 -6.23 -14.13 0.71
C TYR A 98 -6.02 -14.86 2.04
N HIS A 99 -6.78 -14.46 3.05
CA HIS A 99 -6.77 -15.09 4.37
C HIS A 99 -8.03 -15.94 4.56
N SER A 100 -7.86 -17.24 4.72
CA SER A 100 -8.95 -18.19 4.96
C SER A 100 -8.86 -18.75 6.38
N GLY A 101 -9.60 -18.15 7.30
CA GLY A 101 -9.59 -18.53 8.70
C GLY A 101 -8.27 -18.17 9.43
N TYR A 102 -8.37 -17.51 10.57
CA TYR A 102 -7.20 -17.11 11.37
C TYR A 102 -7.66 -16.56 12.72
N SER A 103 -6.76 -16.54 13.71
CA SER A 103 -7.00 -15.90 15.00
C SER A 103 -6.46 -14.47 15.06
N TRP A 104 -5.39 -14.20 14.32
CA TRP A 104 -4.76 -12.89 14.32
C TRP A 104 -4.04 -12.63 12.99
N ALA A 105 -4.27 -11.46 12.41
CA ALA A 105 -3.61 -11.00 11.21
C ALA A 105 -3.08 -9.57 11.39
N TYR A 106 -1.83 -9.35 11.05
CA TYR A 106 -1.18 -8.05 11.06
C TYR A 106 -0.62 -7.73 9.67
N LEU A 107 -1.16 -6.68 9.06
CA LEU A 107 -0.73 -6.17 7.76
C LEU A 107 -0.25 -4.73 7.97
N GLY A 108 1.06 -4.54 8.10
CA GLY A 108 1.62 -3.24 8.48
C GLY A 108 2.75 -2.78 7.59
N TYR A 109 2.79 -1.47 7.31
CA TYR A 109 3.85 -0.81 6.54
C TYR A 109 4.02 -1.33 5.12
N ASN A 110 2.98 -1.92 4.52
CA ASN A 110 3.05 -2.52 3.20
C ASN A 110 2.59 -1.56 2.11
N THR A 111 3.08 -1.79 0.90
CA THR A 111 2.56 -1.15 -0.31
C THR A 111 1.90 -2.18 -1.20
N TYR A 112 0.65 -1.91 -1.58
CA TYR A 112 -0.16 -2.70 -2.50
C TYR A 112 -0.46 -1.83 -3.73
N ALA A 113 0.17 -2.14 -4.86
CA ALA A 113 0.10 -1.31 -6.07
C ALA A 113 -0.29 -2.10 -7.31
N CYS A 114 -1.28 -1.62 -8.06
CA CYS A 114 -1.65 -2.17 -9.36
C CYS A 114 -2.02 -3.67 -9.34
N ASN A 115 -2.48 -4.21 -8.22
CA ASN A 115 -2.94 -5.59 -8.13
C ASN A 115 -4.36 -5.70 -8.70
N LYS A 116 -4.71 -6.85 -9.30
CA LYS A 116 -5.98 -7.07 -9.97
C LYS A 116 -6.71 -8.29 -9.44
N ALA A 117 -7.94 -8.11 -9.00
CA ALA A 117 -8.84 -9.20 -8.59
C ALA A 117 -10.11 -9.22 -9.45
N THR A 118 -10.73 -10.39 -9.58
CA THR A 118 -12.05 -10.47 -10.19
C THR A 118 -13.12 -9.93 -9.23
N TYR A 119 -13.02 -10.26 -7.94
CA TYR A 119 -13.84 -9.72 -6.86
C TYR A 119 -13.13 -9.90 -5.50
N GLY A 120 -13.67 -9.32 -4.41
CA GLY A 120 -13.17 -9.57 -3.05
C GLY A 120 -11.78 -9.03 -2.75
N GLY A 121 -11.40 -7.91 -3.38
CA GLY A 121 -10.29 -7.08 -2.93
C GLY A 121 -8.88 -7.50 -3.31
N THR A 122 -7.98 -6.55 -3.16
CA THR A 122 -6.54 -6.79 -3.19
C THR A 122 -6.11 -7.61 -1.99
N VAL A 123 -6.61 -7.26 -0.81
CA VAL A 123 -6.54 -8.06 0.41
C VAL A 123 -7.94 -8.55 0.74
N SER A 124 -8.12 -9.88 0.79
CA SER A 124 -9.36 -10.55 1.12
C SER A 124 -9.24 -11.26 2.47
N LEU A 125 -10.05 -10.85 3.43
CA LEU A 125 -10.08 -11.34 4.80
C LEU A 125 -11.34 -12.19 5.00
N ASN A 126 -11.22 -13.51 5.03
CA ASN A 126 -12.33 -14.45 5.19
C ASN A 126 -12.14 -15.31 6.44
N GLY A 127 -12.60 -14.82 7.59
CA GLY A 127 -12.46 -15.43 8.89
C GLY A 127 -13.80 -15.62 9.61
N THR A 128 -14.76 -16.31 8.98
CA THR A 128 -16.13 -16.42 9.52
C THR A 128 -16.29 -17.44 10.64
N ALA A 129 -15.42 -18.43 10.72
CA ALA A 129 -15.57 -19.56 11.64
C ALA A 129 -15.32 -19.19 13.11
N TYR A 130 -14.39 -18.28 13.38
CA TYR A 130 -13.97 -17.91 14.74
C TYR A 130 -13.81 -16.40 14.86
N ALA A 131 -13.94 -15.89 16.09
CA ALA A 131 -13.60 -14.51 16.39
C ALA A 131 -12.09 -14.30 16.17
N SER A 132 -11.74 -13.30 15.40
CA SER A 132 -10.37 -12.98 15.01
C SER A 132 -10.07 -11.50 15.23
N LYS A 133 -8.78 -11.16 15.27
CA LYS A 133 -8.29 -9.79 15.30
C LYS A 133 -7.48 -9.51 14.05
N THR A 134 -7.84 -8.47 13.33
CA THR A 134 -7.13 -8.02 12.13
C THR A 134 -6.72 -6.58 12.27
N THR A 135 -5.47 -6.28 12.00
CA THR A 135 -4.93 -4.93 11.99
C THR A 135 -4.28 -4.63 10.65
N LEU A 136 -4.79 -3.59 9.98
CA LEU A 136 -4.17 -2.95 8.81
C LEU A 136 -3.65 -1.59 9.25
N VAL A 137 -2.34 -1.39 9.28
CA VAL A 137 -1.73 -0.16 9.79
C VAL A 137 -0.61 0.34 8.90
N ASN A 138 -0.58 1.66 8.68
CA ASN A 138 0.47 2.32 7.90
C ASN A 138 0.70 1.67 6.50
N ASN A 139 -0.35 1.26 5.81
CA ASN A 139 -0.23 0.71 4.46
C ASN A 139 -0.60 1.74 3.41
N THR A 140 -0.02 1.59 2.23
CA THR A 140 -0.44 2.30 1.01
C THR A 140 -1.10 1.32 0.05
N PHE A 141 -2.37 1.57 -0.31
CA PHE A 141 -3.10 0.86 -1.37
C PHE A 141 -3.36 1.84 -2.52
N VAL A 142 -2.77 1.57 -3.67
CA VAL A 142 -2.83 2.51 -4.80
C VAL A 142 -3.04 1.79 -6.12
N ASN A 143 -3.97 2.31 -6.93
CA ASN A 143 -4.27 1.83 -8.28
C ASN A 143 -4.61 0.33 -8.37
N ASN A 144 -5.10 -0.27 -7.29
CA ASN A 144 -5.56 -1.65 -7.33
C ASN A 144 -6.96 -1.73 -7.96
N ARG A 145 -7.27 -2.86 -8.59
CA ARG A 145 -8.49 -3.00 -9.38
C ARG A 145 -9.27 -4.26 -9.02
N ILE A 146 -10.59 -4.12 -9.02
CA ILE A 146 -11.52 -5.21 -9.24
C ILE A 146 -12.10 -5.08 -10.64
N GLU A 147 -12.02 -6.15 -11.42
CA GLU A 147 -12.63 -6.24 -12.75
C GLU A 147 -13.45 -7.53 -12.82
N ALA A 148 -14.71 -7.46 -12.44
CA ALA A 148 -15.62 -8.58 -12.55
C ALA A 148 -16.23 -8.66 -13.95
N THR A 149 -15.93 -9.73 -14.68
CA THR A 149 -16.48 -10.02 -16.00
C THR A 149 -17.23 -11.34 -15.96
N GLY A 150 -18.57 -11.35 -16.09
CA GLY A 150 -19.32 -12.60 -16.16
C GLY A 150 -20.68 -12.58 -15.45
N GLY A 151 -21.53 -13.55 -15.74
CA GLY A 151 -22.97 -13.54 -15.45
C GLY A 151 -23.41 -13.81 -14.01
N VAL A 152 -22.54 -13.99 -13.03
CA VAL A 152 -22.93 -14.28 -11.64
C VAL A 152 -22.64 -13.06 -10.76
N ILE A 153 -23.50 -12.06 -10.89
CA ILE A 153 -23.33 -10.74 -10.26
C ILE A 153 -23.89 -10.70 -8.83
N ASN A 154 -24.72 -11.66 -8.44
CA ASN A 154 -25.42 -11.64 -7.16
C ASN A 154 -24.52 -11.70 -5.92
N GLU A 155 -23.20 -11.84 -6.11
CA GLU A 155 -22.22 -11.93 -5.02
C GLU A 155 -20.96 -11.10 -5.26
N ILE A 156 -21.01 -10.09 -6.14
CA ILE A 156 -19.82 -9.29 -6.38
C ILE A 156 -19.50 -8.49 -5.13
N LYS A 157 -18.45 -8.92 -4.52
CA LYS A 157 -17.89 -8.36 -3.32
C LYS A 157 -16.93 -7.26 -3.76
N GLY A 158 -17.30 -6.02 -3.51
CA GLY A 158 -16.46 -4.84 -3.73
C GLY A 158 -15.19 -4.87 -2.88
N GLY A 159 -14.65 -3.71 -2.60
CA GLY A 159 -13.44 -3.56 -1.79
C GLY A 159 -12.17 -3.66 -2.63
N SER A 160 -11.99 -2.75 -3.62
CA SER A 160 -10.83 -2.80 -4.51
C SER A 160 -9.47 -2.82 -3.77
N ALA A 161 -9.41 -2.26 -2.57
CA ALA A 161 -8.27 -2.40 -1.68
C ALA A 161 -8.48 -3.54 -0.67
N VAL A 162 -9.56 -3.49 0.12
CA VAL A 162 -9.80 -4.42 1.22
C VAL A 162 -11.23 -4.96 1.17
N TYR A 163 -11.37 -6.27 1.21
CA TYR A 163 -12.62 -6.97 1.46
C TYR A 163 -12.52 -7.75 2.77
N ALA A 164 -13.48 -7.59 3.67
CA ALA A 164 -13.52 -8.29 4.95
C ALA A 164 -14.88 -8.99 5.15
N ASN A 165 -14.84 -10.30 5.28
CA ASN A 165 -15.96 -11.13 5.69
C ASN A 165 -15.54 -11.94 6.92
N LEU A 166 -15.73 -11.37 8.08
CA LEU A 166 -15.24 -11.89 9.35
C LEU A 166 -16.39 -12.43 10.20
N ASN A 167 -16.08 -13.10 11.29
CA ASN A 167 -17.08 -13.39 12.32
C ASN A 167 -17.57 -12.08 12.94
N ALA A 168 -18.85 -12.00 13.33
CA ALA A 168 -19.42 -10.79 13.90
C ALA A 168 -18.70 -10.29 15.18
N ALA A 169 -18.10 -11.20 15.94
CA ALA A 169 -17.30 -10.88 17.12
C ALA A 169 -15.83 -10.54 16.79
N SER A 170 -15.44 -10.59 15.53
CA SER A 170 -14.07 -10.22 15.09
C SER A 170 -13.90 -8.72 15.07
N THR A 171 -12.68 -8.26 15.41
CA THR A 171 -12.29 -6.87 15.31
C THR A 171 -11.45 -6.63 14.06
N LEU A 172 -11.70 -5.53 13.38
CA LEU A 172 -10.97 -5.08 12.20
C LEU A 172 -10.49 -3.64 12.42
N SER A 173 -9.21 -3.45 12.67
CA SER A 173 -8.61 -2.13 12.81
C SER A 173 -7.98 -1.71 11.48
N ILE A 174 -8.42 -0.59 10.92
CA ILE A 174 -7.89 0.06 9.72
C ILE A 174 -7.37 1.43 10.14
N VAL A 175 -6.05 1.56 10.31
CA VAL A 175 -5.45 2.70 11.01
C VAL A 175 -4.26 3.25 10.23
N ASN A 176 -4.17 4.56 10.10
CA ASN A 176 -3.04 5.25 9.46
C ASN A 176 -2.76 4.78 8.01
N ASN A 177 -3.75 4.33 7.26
CA ASN A 177 -3.54 3.88 5.88
C ASN A 177 -3.80 4.99 4.87
N THR A 178 -3.15 4.87 3.70
CA THR A 178 -3.44 5.67 2.52
C THR A 178 -4.02 4.75 1.44
N ILE A 179 -5.31 4.88 1.15
CA ILE A 179 -6.10 4.03 0.23
C ILE A 179 -6.63 4.93 -0.89
N VAL A 180 -5.94 4.97 -2.02
CA VAL A 180 -6.17 6.01 -3.03
C VAL A 180 -6.08 5.49 -4.46
N GLY A 181 -6.94 6.01 -5.35
CA GLY A 181 -6.92 5.68 -6.77
C GLY A 181 -7.27 4.22 -7.08
N ASN A 182 -7.88 3.49 -6.16
CA ASN A 182 -8.31 2.12 -6.41
C ASN A 182 -9.64 2.11 -7.17
N HIS A 183 -9.86 1.09 -7.98
CA HIS A 183 -11.02 1.02 -8.87
C HIS A 183 -11.76 -0.32 -8.77
N ALA A 184 -13.07 -0.26 -8.61
CA ALA A 184 -13.97 -1.42 -8.67
C ALA A 184 -14.90 -1.29 -9.88
N SER A 185 -14.81 -2.22 -10.83
CA SER A 185 -15.70 -2.28 -12.01
C SER A 185 -16.33 -3.65 -12.15
N CYS A 186 -17.58 -3.64 -12.58
CA CYS A 186 -18.32 -4.85 -12.91
C CYS A 186 -18.97 -4.72 -14.26
N TYR A 187 -18.85 -5.75 -15.07
CA TYR A 187 -19.42 -5.82 -16.42
C TYR A 187 -20.32 -7.03 -16.57
N LYS A 188 -21.57 -6.80 -16.97
CA LYS A 188 -22.53 -7.85 -17.35
C LYS A 188 -22.71 -7.84 -18.85
N ASN A 189 -22.35 -8.93 -19.53
CA ASN A 189 -22.42 -9.00 -20.99
C ASN A 189 -21.69 -7.84 -21.71
N GLY A 190 -20.51 -7.44 -21.17
CA GLY A 190 -19.72 -6.34 -21.72
C GLY A 190 -20.21 -4.93 -21.38
N THR A 191 -21.33 -4.79 -20.65
CA THR A 191 -21.87 -3.49 -20.23
C THR A 191 -21.58 -3.28 -18.74
N PRO A 192 -21.08 -2.09 -18.33
CA PRO A 192 -20.94 -1.76 -16.92
C PRO A 192 -22.27 -1.94 -16.20
N THR A 193 -22.26 -2.62 -15.05
CA THR A 193 -23.41 -2.75 -14.17
C THR A 193 -23.19 -2.00 -12.88
N ALA A 194 -24.26 -1.44 -12.39
CA ALA A 194 -24.28 -0.73 -11.11
C ALA A 194 -24.71 -1.63 -9.93
N ASP A 195 -25.16 -2.86 -10.21
CA ASP A 195 -25.77 -3.76 -9.22
C ASP A 195 -24.73 -4.53 -8.40
N PHE A 196 -23.75 -3.84 -7.81
CA PHE A 196 -22.80 -4.42 -6.89
C PHE A 196 -22.34 -3.39 -5.85
N TYR A 197 -21.82 -3.84 -4.73
CA TYR A 197 -21.32 -2.95 -3.68
C TYR A 197 -19.87 -2.61 -3.95
N GLY A 198 -19.63 -1.58 -4.78
CA GLY A 198 -18.30 -1.10 -5.11
C GLY A 198 -17.81 -0.08 -4.10
N ALA A 199 -16.68 -0.34 -3.48
CA ALA A 199 -15.98 0.59 -2.61
C ALA A 199 -14.49 0.27 -2.62
N ALA A 200 -13.66 1.14 -2.03
CA ALA A 200 -12.26 0.80 -1.78
C ALA A 200 -12.16 -0.20 -0.63
N VAL A 201 -12.92 0.01 0.44
CA VAL A 201 -13.01 -0.88 1.59
C VAL A 201 -14.44 -1.42 1.68
N HIS A 202 -14.60 -2.73 1.60
CA HIS A 202 -15.89 -3.40 1.76
C HIS A 202 -15.84 -4.34 2.97
N ILE A 203 -16.62 -4.04 4.01
CA ILE A 203 -16.76 -4.84 5.20
C ILE A 203 -18.13 -5.49 5.17
N TYR A 204 -18.15 -6.80 4.89
CA TYR A 204 -19.39 -7.57 4.85
C TYR A 204 -19.83 -7.96 6.26
N ASN A 205 -18.87 -8.29 7.14
CA ASN A 205 -19.13 -8.66 8.53
C ASN A 205 -17.88 -8.40 9.40
N GLY A 206 -18.06 -8.23 10.71
CA GLY A 206 -17.05 -7.89 11.70
C GLY A 206 -17.31 -6.52 12.35
N THR A 207 -16.51 -6.17 13.35
CA THR A 207 -16.58 -4.89 14.07
C THR A 207 -15.41 -4.00 13.65
N PRO A 208 -15.64 -2.99 12.78
CA PRO A 208 -14.57 -2.15 12.27
C PRO A 208 -14.24 -0.97 13.17
N PHE A 209 -12.95 -0.68 13.31
CA PHE A 209 -12.37 0.55 13.82
C PHE A 209 -11.56 1.21 12.70
N ILE A 210 -12.00 2.37 12.21
CA ILE A 210 -11.44 3.07 11.04
C ILE A 210 -10.96 4.43 11.50
N PHE A 211 -9.64 4.61 11.62
CA PHE A 211 -9.09 5.77 12.27
C PHE A 211 -7.84 6.30 11.57
N ASN A 212 -7.78 7.63 11.37
CA ASN A 212 -6.64 8.34 10.81
C ASN A 212 -6.20 7.84 9.42
N ASN A 213 -7.15 7.54 8.53
CA ASN A 213 -6.87 7.09 7.17
C ASN A 213 -7.14 8.18 6.14
N VAL A 214 -6.39 8.14 5.03
CA VAL A 214 -6.78 8.79 3.77
C VAL A 214 -7.42 7.73 2.89
N ILE A 215 -8.74 7.79 2.71
CA ILE A 215 -9.50 6.91 1.80
C ILE A 215 -10.18 7.83 0.78
N ALA A 216 -9.51 8.06 -0.35
CA ALA A 216 -9.93 9.13 -1.26
C ALA A 216 -9.58 8.84 -2.72
N GLY A 217 -10.36 9.42 -3.64
CA GLY A 217 -10.14 9.27 -5.08
C GLY A 217 -10.31 7.84 -5.59
N ASN A 218 -10.98 7.00 -4.83
CA ASN A 218 -11.32 5.65 -5.27
C ASN A 218 -12.57 5.70 -6.15
N ARG A 219 -12.63 4.83 -7.15
CA ARG A 219 -13.70 4.84 -8.16
C ARG A 219 -14.46 3.51 -8.21
N SER A 220 -15.72 3.58 -8.57
CA SER A 220 -16.55 2.41 -8.83
C SER A 220 -17.52 2.67 -9.98
N THR A 221 -17.87 1.62 -10.72
CA THR A 221 -19.02 1.65 -11.65
C THR A 221 -20.35 1.35 -10.94
N SER A 222 -20.31 1.03 -9.65
CA SER A 222 -21.50 0.79 -8.82
C SER A 222 -22.28 2.07 -8.55
N ILE A 223 -23.60 1.93 -8.36
CA ILE A 223 -24.44 3.00 -7.78
C ILE A 223 -24.08 3.28 -6.31
N TYR A 224 -23.47 2.32 -5.63
CA TYR A 224 -22.98 2.45 -4.25
C TYR A 224 -21.51 2.90 -4.28
N THR A 225 -21.30 4.13 -4.69
CA THR A 225 -19.98 4.73 -4.91
C THR A 225 -19.46 5.40 -3.66
N GLY A 226 -19.01 4.64 -2.69
CA GLY A 226 -18.36 5.21 -1.50
C GLY A 226 -16.91 4.76 -1.40
N ASP A 227 -16.14 5.41 -0.54
CA ASP A 227 -14.83 4.93 -0.16
C ASP A 227 -14.96 3.67 0.71
N VAL A 228 -16.01 3.61 1.54
CA VAL A 228 -16.27 2.48 2.44
C VAL A 228 -17.72 2.02 2.35
N TYR A 229 -17.91 0.72 2.23
CA TYR A 229 -19.19 0.03 2.44
C TYR A 229 -19.05 -0.91 3.64
N ASN A 230 -19.91 -0.74 4.64
CA ASN A 230 -19.92 -1.56 5.85
C ASN A 230 -21.33 -2.14 6.07
N ALA A 231 -21.46 -3.45 5.92
CA ALA A 231 -22.66 -4.21 6.29
C ALA A 231 -22.49 -4.98 7.62
N GLY A 232 -21.31 -4.83 8.26
CA GLY A 232 -21.00 -5.46 9.55
C GLY A 232 -21.56 -4.72 10.75
N GLN A 233 -20.88 -4.82 11.89
CA GLN A 233 -21.23 -4.07 13.08
C GLN A 233 -20.98 -2.57 12.91
N PRO A 234 -21.61 -1.69 13.70
CA PRO A 234 -21.35 -0.27 13.63
C PRO A 234 -19.86 0.07 13.71
N ALA A 235 -19.39 0.92 12.81
CA ALA A 235 -18.00 1.33 12.75
C ALA A 235 -17.73 2.46 13.76
N THR A 236 -16.58 2.38 14.44
CA THR A 236 -16.00 3.54 15.12
C THR A 236 -15.06 4.25 14.14
N THR A 237 -15.28 5.57 13.95
CA THR A 237 -14.46 6.38 13.01
C THR A 237 -13.84 7.59 13.72
N GLY A 238 -12.83 8.20 13.08
CA GLY A 238 -12.26 9.47 13.53
C GLY A 238 -11.00 9.84 12.77
N TYR A 239 -10.85 11.12 12.51
CA TYR A 239 -9.70 11.71 11.79
C TYR A 239 -9.42 11.09 10.43
N ASN A 240 -10.43 10.54 9.76
CA ASN A 240 -10.27 10.04 8.41
C ASN A 240 -10.53 11.15 7.40
N ILE A 241 -9.99 10.98 6.20
CA ILE A 241 -10.36 11.74 5.02
C ILE A 241 -11.09 10.78 4.09
N PHE A 242 -12.36 11.08 3.84
CA PHE A 242 -13.20 10.39 2.85
C PHE A 242 -13.48 11.35 1.69
N SER A 243 -13.27 10.89 0.46
CA SER A 243 -13.59 11.70 -0.72
C SER A 243 -15.09 11.77 -1.02
N SER A 244 -15.88 10.87 -0.45
CA SER A 244 -17.32 10.79 -0.67
C SER A 244 -18.09 10.89 0.63
N THR A 245 -19.27 11.51 0.56
CA THR A 245 -20.29 11.45 1.62
C THR A 245 -21.14 10.17 1.54
N ASP A 246 -21.03 9.42 0.43
CA ASP A 246 -21.87 8.24 0.12
C ASP A 246 -21.32 6.95 0.75
N ASN A 247 -20.63 7.05 1.88
CA ASN A 247 -20.20 5.88 2.63
C ASN A 247 -21.41 5.20 3.28
N ILE A 248 -21.59 3.91 3.00
CA ILE A 248 -22.73 3.14 3.48
C ILE A 248 -22.36 2.37 4.74
N GLY A 249 -23.24 2.40 5.73
CA GLY A 249 -23.05 1.69 6.99
C GLY A 249 -21.97 2.29 7.89
N ILE A 250 -21.58 3.55 7.64
CA ILE A 250 -20.68 4.34 8.47
C ILE A 250 -21.39 5.62 8.88
N THR A 251 -21.27 5.98 10.13
CA THR A 251 -21.59 7.32 10.63
C THR A 251 -20.26 8.02 10.87
N PRO A 252 -19.84 8.96 9.99
CA PRO A 252 -18.60 9.69 10.18
C PRO A 252 -18.60 10.48 11.49
N ALA A 253 -17.47 10.50 12.18
CA ALA A 253 -17.27 11.35 13.35
C ALA A 253 -17.12 12.83 12.94
N GLU A 254 -17.33 13.76 13.87
CA GLU A 254 -17.11 15.19 13.63
C GLU A 254 -15.65 15.52 13.24
N THR A 255 -14.74 14.66 13.61
CA THR A 255 -13.30 14.78 13.29
C THR A 255 -12.94 14.24 11.91
N ASP A 256 -13.86 13.55 11.23
CA ASP A 256 -13.64 13.07 9.86
C ASP A 256 -13.81 14.23 8.86
N ILE A 257 -12.98 14.22 7.82
CA ILE A 257 -13.02 15.22 6.74
C ILE A 257 -13.73 14.57 5.54
N LEU A 258 -14.84 15.15 5.10
CA LEU A 258 -15.66 14.63 4.03
C LEU A 258 -15.54 15.45 2.76
N GLY A 259 -15.38 14.79 1.61
CA GLY A 259 -15.54 15.40 0.29
C GLY A 259 -17.02 15.59 -0.06
N THR A 260 -17.31 16.55 -0.94
CA THR A 260 -18.69 16.92 -1.30
C THR A 260 -19.15 16.34 -2.63
N SER A 261 -18.26 15.82 -3.47
CA SER A 261 -18.56 15.17 -4.76
C SER A 261 -17.40 14.34 -5.30
N VAL A 262 -17.65 13.47 -6.29
CA VAL A 262 -16.61 12.70 -6.97
C VAL A 262 -15.59 13.61 -7.63
N ASP A 263 -16.02 14.74 -8.22
CA ASP A 263 -15.11 15.73 -8.81
C ASP A 263 -14.28 16.46 -7.75
N ALA A 264 -14.87 16.75 -6.60
CA ALA A 264 -14.13 17.26 -5.43
C ALA A 264 -13.14 16.22 -4.90
N SER A 265 -13.43 14.91 -5.02
CA SER A 265 -12.49 13.86 -4.62
C SER A 265 -11.23 13.85 -5.49
N ILE A 266 -11.36 14.10 -6.78
CA ILE A 266 -10.23 14.23 -7.71
C ILE A 266 -9.41 15.48 -7.36
N LEU A 267 -10.08 16.61 -7.08
CA LEU A 267 -9.45 17.84 -6.63
C LEU A 267 -8.79 17.69 -5.26
N LEU A 268 -9.43 16.97 -4.35
CA LEU A 268 -8.93 16.68 -3.02
C LEU A 268 -7.63 15.85 -3.11
N LEU A 269 -7.63 14.79 -3.93
CA LEU A 269 -6.48 13.94 -4.14
C LEU A 269 -5.31 14.72 -4.77
N GLY A 270 -5.55 15.46 -5.87
CA GLY A 270 -4.55 16.28 -6.53
C GLY A 270 -4.01 17.41 -5.66
N ASN A 271 -4.72 17.75 -4.59
CA ASN A 271 -4.38 18.81 -3.66
C ASN A 271 -3.62 18.34 -2.43
N MET A 272 -3.90 17.12 -1.96
CA MET A 272 -3.34 16.59 -0.71
C MET A 272 -2.18 15.64 -0.94
N LEU A 273 -2.15 14.93 -2.05
CA LEU A 273 -1.17 13.91 -2.33
C LEU A 273 -0.34 14.28 -3.56
N GLU A 274 0.91 13.83 -3.60
CA GLU A 274 1.71 13.93 -4.83
C GLU A 274 1.08 13.08 -5.93
N SER A 275 0.76 13.72 -7.06
CA SER A 275 0.05 13.10 -8.17
C SER A 275 0.44 13.70 -9.50
N ASN A 276 0.32 12.91 -10.55
CA ASN A 276 0.45 13.32 -11.95
C ASN A 276 -0.94 13.38 -12.60
N ILE A 277 -1.04 14.09 -13.70
CA ILE A 277 -2.21 14.03 -14.59
C ILE A 277 -1.86 13.10 -15.74
N VAL A 278 -2.60 12.00 -15.88
CA VAL A 278 -2.45 11.04 -16.97
C VAL A 278 -3.80 10.93 -17.68
N GLU A 279 -3.85 11.31 -18.96
CA GLU A 279 -5.07 11.31 -19.77
C GLU A 279 -6.26 12.05 -19.12
N GLY A 280 -5.97 13.12 -18.35
CA GLY A 280 -6.96 13.90 -17.63
C GLY A 280 -7.29 13.37 -16.22
N ASP A 281 -6.83 12.19 -15.86
CA ASP A 281 -6.98 11.61 -14.54
C ASP A 281 -5.83 11.99 -13.59
N ILE A 282 -6.17 12.23 -12.33
CA ILE A 282 -5.18 12.43 -11.27
C ILE A 282 -4.75 11.07 -10.75
N VAL A 283 -3.48 10.74 -10.97
CA VAL A 283 -2.87 9.47 -10.56
C VAL A 283 -1.88 9.73 -9.43
N PRO A 284 -2.06 9.13 -8.24
CA PRO A 284 -1.12 9.28 -7.14
C PRO A 284 0.29 8.79 -7.53
N VAL A 285 1.32 9.53 -7.11
CA VAL A 285 2.71 9.18 -7.37
C VAL A 285 3.24 8.30 -6.25
N LEU A 286 3.67 7.09 -6.62
CA LEU A 286 4.42 6.19 -5.77
C LEU A 286 5.91 6.49 -5.89
N ALA A 287 6.57 6.71 -4.75
CA ALA A 287 8.01 6.90 -4.67
C ALA A 287 8.55 6.42 -3.31
N LEU A 288 9.84 6.20 -3.21
CA LEU A 288 10.46 5.75 -1.94
C LEU A 288 10.30 6.75 -0.81
N ASN A 289 10.25 8.05 -1.10
CA ASN A 289 9.98 9.13 -0.13
C ASN A 289 10.81 9.05 1.17
N GLY A 290 12.00 8.44 1.11
CA GLY A 290 12.87 8.20 2.26
C GLY A 290 12.61 6.91 3.04
N GLY A 291 11.73 6.03 2.54
CA GLY A 291 11.48 4.69 3.09
C GLY A 291 12.16 3.57 2.29
N SER A 292 12.03 2.34 2.75
CA SER A 292 12.53 1.14 2.06
C SER A 292 11.59 0.62 0.96
N ILE A 293 10.33 1.05 0.99
CA ILE A 293 9.30 0.76 -0.01
C ILE A 293 8.59 2.04 -0.42
N GLU A 294 7.97 2.01 -1.59
CA GLU A 294 7.28 3.16 -2.16
C GLU A 294 6.02 3.52 -1.36
N THR A 295 5.79 4.81 -1.18
CA THR A 295 4.61 5.40 -0.54
C THR A 295 4.03 6.53 -1.39
N VAL A 296 2.82 6.97 -1.08
CA VAL A 296 2.24 8.20 -1.66
C VAL A 296 2.48 9.36 -0.68
N LYS A 297 3.22 10.37 -1.13
CA LYS A 297 3.60 11.52 -0.29
C LYS A 297 2.45 12.50 -0.14
N VAL A 298 2.25 12.98 1.08
CA VAL A 298 1.33 14.09 1.37
C VAL A 298 1.96 15.41 0.91
N LYS A 299 1.20 16.21 0.18
CA LYS A 299 1.61 17.45 -0.46
C LYS A 299 1.42 18.63 0.48
N ARG A 300 2.43 19.46 0.66
CA ARG A 300 2.26 20.77 1.31
C ARG A 300 1.65 21.75 0.32
N ARG A 301 0.47 22.29 0.64
CA ARG A 301 -0.12 23.39 -0.12
C ARG A 301 0.24 24.76 0.43
N PHE A 302 0.13 25.77 -0.45
CA PHE A 302 0.30 27.17 -0.09
C PHE A 302 -0.71 27.63 1.00
N PHE A 303 -1.86 26.95 1.11
CA PHE A 303 -2.91 27.19 2.11
C PHE A 303 -3.12 26.03 3.10
N GLY A 304 -2.12 25.14 3.24
CA GLY A 304 -2.20 23.94 4.06
C GLY A 304 -2.82 22.73 3.32
N SER A 305 -2.40 21.55 3.68
CA SER A 305 -3.05 20.31 3.30
C SER A 305 -3.99 19.89 4.42
N ASN A 306 -5.20 19.45 4.08
CA ASN A 306 -6.14 18.94 5.07
C ASN A 306 -5.66 17.63 5.75
N ALA A 307 -4.58 17.03 5.23
CA ALA A 307 -3.99 15.80 5.79
C ALA A 307 -2.79 16.05 6.70
N ILE A 308 -2.25 17.27 6.74
CA ILE A 308 -1.02 17.60 7.49
C ILE A 308 -1.36 18.18 8.85
N ASN A 309 -0.72 17.65 9.90
CA ASN A 309 -0.82 18.17 11.27
C ASN A 309 -2.27 18.30 11.77
N VAL A 310 -3.08 17.27 11.54
CA VAL A 310 -4.52 17.28 11.86
C VAL A 310 -4.84 16.48 13.13
N LEU A 311 -4.17 15.32 13.30
CA LEU A 311 -4.41 14.45 14.44
C LEU A 311 -3.66 14.95 15.68
N PRO A 312 -4.34 15.43 16.74
CA PRO A 312 -3.67 15.84 17.97
C PRO A 312 -2.96 14.66 18.64
N ALA A 313 -1.78 14.90 19.23
CA ALA A 313 -1.00 13.88 19.92
C ALA A 313 -1.78 13.19 21.05
N SER A 314 -2.63 13.94 21.76
CA SER A 314 -3.51 13.38 22.80
C SER A 314 -4.48 12.33 22.27
N GLN A 315 -5.05 12.55 21.09
CA GLN A 315 -5.95 11.59 20.45
C GLN A 315 -5.19 10.40 19.88
N PHE A 316 -3.99 10.63 19.35
CA PHE A 316 -3.10 9.56 18.93
C PHE A 316 -2.77 8.63 20.10
N GLU A 317 -2.38 9.19 21.26
CA GLU A 317 -2.09 8.40 22.44
C GLU A 317 -3.32 7.71 23.00
N GLU A 318 -4.45 8.41 23.13
CA GLU A 318 -5.67 7.87 23.71
C GLU A 318 -6.28 6.77 22.85
N LYS A 319 -6.42 6.98 21.54
CA LYS A 319 -7.14 6.07 20.65
C LYS A 319 -6.26 4.97 20.07
N LEU A 320 -5.03 5.28 19.72
CA LEU A 320 -4.15 4.35 19.01
C LEU A 320 -3.21 3.60 19.95
N LEU A 321 -2.73 4.23 21.02
CA LEU A 321 -1.79 3.60 21.95
C LEU A 321 -2.47 2.97 23.18
N LYS A 322 -3.60 3.51 23.64
CA LYS A 322 -4.30 3.05 24.85
C LYS A 322 -5.65 2.40 24.60
N GLY A 323 -6.23 2.61 23.42
CA GLY A 323 -7.63 2.26 23.14
C GLY A 323 -7.82 1.01 22.30
N ASP A 324 -8.62 1.13 21.27
CA ASP A 324 -9.31 0.08 20.54
C ASP A 324 -8.45 -0.76 19.57
N VAL A 325 -7.15 -0.47 19.44
CA VAL A 325 -6.20 -1.28 18.68
C VAL A 325 -5.56 -2.30 19.61
N ASP A 326 -5.36 -3.52 19.11
CA ASP A 326 -4.79 -4.61 19.92
C ASP A 326 -3.43 -4.22 20.53
N ASN A 327 -3.45 -3.96 21.83
CA ASN A 327 -2.37 -3.40 22.62
C ASN A 327 -1.28 -4.43 23.00
N THR A 328 -0.85 -5.29 22.09
CA THR A 328 0.44 -5.93 22.28
C THR A 328 1.54 -4.85 22.25
N ILE A 329 2.48 -4.90 23.19
CA ILE A 329 3.58 -3.93 23.32
C ILE A 329 4.30 -3.71 21.98
N GLU A 330 4.47 -4.77 21.19
CA GLU A 330 5.08 -4.72 19.85
C GLU A 330 4.29 -3.88 18.83
N LEU A 331 2.96 -3.86 18.95
CA LEU A 331 2.12 -3.09 18.04
C LEU A 331 2.13 -1.61 18.43
N ARG A 332 2.11 -1.31 19.71
CA ARG A 332 2.15 0.04 20.25
C ARG A 332 3.38 0.81 19.76
N ASP A 333 4.55 0.20 19.85
CA ASP A 333 5.79 0.82 19.42
C ASP A 333 5.81 1.07 17.89
N LYS A 334 5.11 0.23 17.12
CA LYS A 334 4.99 0.40 15.67
C LYS A 334 4.01 1.50 15.25
N LEU A 335 2.99 1.79 16.04
CA LEU A 335 1.99 2.82 15.73
C LEU A 335 2.55 4.25 15.80
N ILE A 336 3.60 4.48 16.57
CA ILE A 336 4.29 5.79 16.65
C ILE A 336 5.07 6.15 15.37
N PHE A 337 5.26 5.20 14.46
CA PHE A 337 5.96 5.43 13.20
C PHE A 337 4.99 5.48 12.02
N ASP A 338 5.37 6.19 10.97
CA ASP A 338 4.71 6.14 9.67
C ASP A 338 5.21 4.94 8.84
N GLN A 339 4.70 4.76 7.62
CA GLN A 339 5.08 3.65 6.75
C GLN A 339 6.59 3.59 6.43
N ARG A 340 7.28 4.71 6.48
CA ARG A 340 8.72 4.83 6.21
C ARG A 340 9.60 4.61 7.46
N GLY A 341 9.00 4.44 8.63
CA GLY A 341 9.67 4.42 9.91
C GLY A 341 9.97 5.81 10.47
N VAL A 342 9.27 6.83 10.01
CA VAL A 342 9.36 8.18 10.55
C VAL A 342 8.48 8.31 11.78
N GLU A 343 9.03 8.77 12.89
CA GLU A 343 8.29 8.97 14.12
C GLU A 343 7.24 10.06 13.96
N ARG A 344 6.00 9.75 14.32
CA ARG A 344 4.89 10.72 14.37
C ARG A 344 5.07 11.65 15.56
N SER A 345 4.47 12.83 15.49
CA SER A 345 4.52 13.78 16.60
C SER A 345 3.79 13.22 17.82
N THR A 346 4.44 13.26 18.97
CA THR A 346 3.88 12.85 20.27
C THR A 346 3.53 14.04 21.17
N ASP A 347 3.92 15.26 20.77
CA ASP A 347 3.78 16.51 21.52
C ASP A 347 3.02 17.62 20.77
N GLY A 348 2.48 17.32 19.61
CA GLY A 348 1.78 18.29 18.77
C GLY A 348 0.66 17.64 17.96
N THR A 349 0.79 17.69 16.64
CA THR A 349 -0.16 17.09 15.71
C THR A 349 0.56 16.26 14.66
N SER A 350 -0.07 15.16 14.25
CA SER A 350 0.42 14.24 13.21
C SER A 350 -0.40 14.34 11.94
N SER A 351 0.16 13.85 10.84
CA SER A 351 -0.52 13.76 9.55
C SER A 351 -1.48 12.57 9.50
N ILE A 352 -2.53 12.69 8.69
CA ILE A 352 -3.49 11.62 8.41
C ILE A 352 -2.90 10.68 7.35
N GLY A 353 -3.11 9.39 7.48
CA GLY A 353 -2.68 8.38 6.54
C GLY A 353 -1.32 7.76 6.84
N ALA A 354 -0.76 7.06 5.85
CA ALA A 354 0.47 6.27 5.99
C ALA A 354 1.77 7.11 5.97
N TYR A 355 1.70 8.40 5.68
CA TYR A 355 2.84 9.29 5.50
C TYR A 355 2.82 10.45 6.49
N GLU A 356 3.88 10.62 7.30
CA GLU A 356 4.07 11.80 8.17
C GLU A 356 4.79 12.92 7.43
N TYR A 357 4.18 14.10 7.36
CA TYR A 357 4.74 15.23 6.62
C TYR A 357 5.85 15.96 7.40
N GLY A 358 6.84 16.45 6.66
CA GLY A 358 7.88 17.34 7.20
C GLY A 358 9.03 16.66 7.93
N LYS A 359 8.96 15.33 8.06
CA LYS A 359 10.03 14.52 8.64
C LYS A 359 10.61 13.59 7.57
N GLY A 360 11.92 13.49 7.47
CA GLY A 360 12.61 12.52 6.61
C GLY A 360 12.51 11.11 7.19
N GLY A 361 12.41 10.09 6.34
CA GLY A 361 12.50 8.69 6.77
C GLY A 361 13.91 8.35 7.28
N THR A 362 14.01 7.32 8.11
CA THR A 362 15.28 6.85 8.70
C THR A 362 16.28 6.27 7.69
N GLY A 363 15.93 6.29 6.39
CA GLY A 363 16.79 5.76 5.32
C GLY A 363 17.81 6.74 4.75
N ILE A 364 17.49 8.03 4.68
CA ILE A 364 18.42 9.12 4.38
C ILE A 364 17.74 10.34 4.99
N THR A 365 18.36 10.98 5.96
CA THR A 365 17.98 12.35 6.32
C THR A 365 17.91 13.10 4.99
N GLU A 366 16.71 13.57 4.57
CA GLU A 366 16.67 14.78 3.77
C GLU A 366 17.30 15.85 4.68
N THR A 367 18.60 15.92 4.67
CA THR A 367 19.27 17.18 4.86
C THR A 367 18.46 18.08 3.92
N THR A 368 17.86 19.11 4.44
CA THR A 368 17.42 20.25 3.66
C THR A 368 18.66 20.63 2.86
N ILE A 369 18.84 20.00 1.72
CA ILE A 369 19.72 20.50 0.69
C ILE A 369 18.92 21.70 0.18
N THR A 370 19.12 22.78 0.90
CA THR A 370 18.95 24.09 0.33
C THR A 370 19.90 24.11 -0.87
N THR A 371 19.36 23.73 -2.03
CA THR A 371 20.07 23.48 -3.28
C THR A 371 21.08 22.32 -3.16
N SER A 372 20.80 21.18 -3.77
CA SER A 372 21.85 20.16 -4.05
C SER A 372 23.01 20.91 -4.68
N PRO A 373 24.22 20.83 -4.12
CA PRO A 373 25.38 21.46 -4.76
C PRO A 373 25.60 20.90 -6.18
N VAL A 374 24.92 19.81 -6.52
CA VAL A 374 24.95 19.20 -7.84
C VAL A 374 23.53 18.91 -8.31
N GLN A 375 23.17 19.39 -9.47
CA GLN A 375 22.00 18.99 -10.23
C GLN A 375 22.47 18.21 -11.45
N THR A 376 21.71 17.19 -11.85
CA THR A 376 22.00 16.43 -13.05
C THR A 376 20.81 16.48 -13.99
N TYR A 377 21.04 16.68 -15.26
CA TYR A 377 20.06 16.48 -16.31
C TYR A 377 20.71 15.82 -17.51
N GLN A 378 19.96 15.03 -18.26
CA GLN A 378 20.45 14.29 -19.41
C GLN A 378 19.88 14.86 -20.70
N ASN A 379 20.75 15.05 -21.67
CA ASN A 379 20.40 15.32 -23.05
C ASN A 379 21.25 14.39 -23.93
N ASP A 380 20.68 13.25 -24.27
CA ASP A 380 21.37 12.11 -24.87
C ASP A 380 22.31 12.48 -26.02
N PRO A 381 23.57 12.07 -26.03
CA PRO A 381 24.26 11.16 -25.11
C PRO A 381 25.08 11.86 -24.00
N ILE A 382 24.70 13.04 -23.57
CA ILE A 382 25.45 13.83 -22.60
C ILE A 382 24.66 13.95 -21.30
N LEU A 383 25.29 13.63 -20.18
CA LEU A 383 24.85 13.94 -18.84
C LEU A 383 25.51 15.27 -18.42
N TYR A 384 24.71 16.25 -18.04
CA TYR A 384 25.20 17.51 -17.50
C TYR A 384 25.22 17.44 -15.97
N LEU A 385 26.37 17.77 -15.38
CA LEU A 385 26.53 17.99 -13.95
C LEU A 385 26.57 19.49 -13.71
N SER A 386 25.55 20.06 -13.11
CA SER A 386 25.52 21.45 -12.71
C SER A 386 25.90 21.57 -11.24
N ALA A 387 27.11 22.07 -10.95
CA ALA A 387 27.65 22.19 -9.60
C ALA A 387 27.64 23.64 -9.12
N ALA A 388 27.16 23.88 -7.92
CA ALA A 388 27.17 25.21 -7.28
C ALA A 388 28.57 25.58 -6.72
N MET A 389 29.44 24.60 -6.53
CA MET A 389 30.81 24.75 -6.02
C MET A 389 31.73 23.73 -6.66
N VAL A 390 33.03 23.86 -6.43
CA VAL A 390 34.00 22.85 -6.86
C VAL A 390 33.76 21.54 -6.12
N LEU A 391 33.65 20.46 -6.87
CA LEU A 391 33.49 19.11 -6.35
C LEU A 391 34.77 18.33 -6.52
N GLN A 392 35.11 17.56 -5.51
CA GLN A 392 36.29 16.67 -5.53
C GLN A 392 35.83 15.22 -5.75
N ASP A 393 36.66 14.44 -6.44
CA ASP A 393 36.49 12.99 -6.61
C ASP A 393 35.09 12.56 -7.07
N VAL A 394 34.56 13.20 -8.13
CA VAL A 394 33.24 12.87 -8.69
C VAL A 394 33.30 11.54 -9.45
N ARG A 395 32.49 10.59 -9.03
CA ARG A 395 32.40 9.25 -9.62
C ARG A 395 30.97 8.87 -9.95
N ILE A 396 30.79 8.15 -11.05
CA ILE A 396 29.52 7.53 -11.41
C ILE A 396 29.68 6.02 -11.29
N PHE A 397 28.79 5.39 -10.53
CA PHE A 397 28.79 3.96 -10.26
C PHE A 397 27.62 3.27 -10.96
N SER A 398 27.85 2.04 -11.41
CA SER A 398 26.76 1.13 -11.77
C SER A 398 26.02 0.66 -10.52
N MET A 399 24.82 0.08 -10.70
CA MET A 399 24.06 -0.52 -9.60
C MET A 399 24.77 -1.70 -8.92
N THR A 400 25.84 -2.24 -9.52
CA THR A 400 26.69 -3.27 -8.91
C THR A 400 27.85 -2.69 -8.09
N GLY A 401 27.94 -1.35 -7.96
CA GLY A 401 28.98 -0.66 -7.21
C GLY A 401 30.30 -0.46 -7.98
N SER A 402 30.34 -0.81 -9.26
CA SER A 402 31.55 -0.59 -10.09
C SER A 402 31.59 0.85 -10.58
N THR A 403 32.72 1.54 -10.42
CA THR A 403 32.94 2.87 -11.01
C THR A 403 32.95 2.77 -12.54
N VAL A 404 32.02 3.47 -13.19
CA VAL A 404 31.91 3.50 -14.67
C VAL A 404 32.47 4.79 -15.25
N ILE A 405 32.46 5.88 -14.51
CA ILE A 405 33.07 7.16 -14.87
C ILE A 405 33.73 7.75 -13.62
N HIS A 406 34.93 8.30 -13.77
CA HIS A 406 35.62 9.06 -12.75
C HIS A 406 36.10 10.38 -13.36
N LEU A 407 35.65 11.50 -12.82
CA LEU A 407 35.93 12.84 -13.31
C LEU A 407 36.99 13.57 -12.50
N GLY A 408 37.34 13.07 -11.32
CA GLY A 408 38.23 13.78 -10.40
C GLY A 408 37.60 15.07 -9.90
N GLU A 409 38.25 16.21 -10.16
CA GLU A 409 37.71 17.53 -9.79
C GLU A 409 36.74 18.05 -10.87
N VAL A 410 35.63 18.60 -10.44
CA VAL A 410 34.60 19.24 -11.27
C VAL A 410 34.41 20.68 -10.78
N ASN A 411 34.64 21.65 -11.62
CA ASN A 411 34.45 23.06 -11.30
C ASN A 411 32.99 23.47 -11.13
N ALA A 412 32.77 24.56 -10.43
CA ALA A 412 31.43 25.17 -10.35
C ALA A 412 30.94 25.54 -11.76
N GLY A 413 29.65 25.30 -12.00
CA GLY A 413 29.02 25.46 -13.32
C GLY A 413 28.57 24.15 -13.93
N GLU A 414 28.32 24.15 -15.24
CA GLU A 414 27.90 22.96 -15.97
C GLU A 414 29.08 22.20 -16.56
N THR A 415 29.16 20.92 -16.26
CA THR A 415 30.17 20.02 -16.81
C THR A 415 29.49 18.94 -17.64
N PRO A 416 29.71 18.90 -18.97
CA PRO A 416 29.14 17.84 -19.81
C PRO A 416 29.95 16.55 -19.67
N VAL A 417 29.28 15.44 -19.45
CA VAL A 417 29.85 14.10 -19.34
C VAL A 417 29.29 13.23 -20.43
N ASN A 418 30.14 12.73 -21.32
CA ASN A 418 29.72 11.83 -22.38
C ASN A 418 29.41 10.43 -21.80
N ILE A 419 28.16 10.01 -21.91
CA ILE A 419 27.66 8.73 -21.42
C ILE A 419 27.34 7.74 -22.55
N SER A 420 27.69 8.03 -23.79
CA SER A 420 27.40 7.20 -24.98
C SER A 420 27.93 5.76 -24.88
N ARG A 421 28.89 5.51 -24.02
CA ARG A 421 29.50 4.18 -23.78
C ARG A 421 28.81 3.41 -22.64
N LEU A 422 27.88 4.03 -21.92
CA LEU A 422 27.14 3.36 -20.87
C LEU A 422 25.93 2.64 -21.47
N TYR A 423 25.67 1.43 -20.97
CA TYR A 423 24.43 0.73 -21.31
C TYR A 423 23.23 1.44 -20.67
N PRO A 424 22.04 1.38 -21.29
CA PRO A 424 20.83 1.88 -20.65
C PRO A 424 20.65 1.26 -19.25
N GLY A 425 20.49 2.10 -18.22
CA GLY A 425 20.37 1.63 -16.84
C GLY A 425 20.36 2.77 -15.82
N VAL A 426 20.29 2.40 -14.54
CA VAL A 426 20.38 3.33 -13.43
C VAL A 426 21.83 3.40 -12.95
N TYR A 427 22.30 4.63 -12.70
CA TYR A 427 23.64 4.91 -12.21
C TYR A 427 23.58 5.84 -11.01
N ILE A 428 24.57 5.75 -10.13
CA ILE A 428 24.66 6.58 -8.92
C ILE A 428 25.86 7.52 -9.08
N SER A 429 25.63 8.82 -8.99
CA SER A 429 26.69 9.82 -8.94
C SER A 429 27.04 10.14 -7.48
N VAL A 430 28.32 10.13 -7.15
CA VAL A 430 28.84 10.47 -5.82
C VAL A 430 29.93 11.53 -5.98
N SER A 431 29.86 12.56 -5.16
CA SER A 431 30.89 13.61 -5.08
C SER A 431 31.22 13.90 -3.62
N TYR A 432 32.45 14.33 -3.38
CA TYR A 432 32.91 14.78 -2.08
C TYR A 432 33.16 16.30 -2.12
N THR A 433 32.78 16.99 -1.07
CA THR A 433 33.16 18.38 -0.80
C THR A 433 34.07 18.38 0.42
N HIS A 434 35.20 19.04 0.33
CA HIS A 434 36.07 19.30 1.48
C HIS A 434 35.77 20.65 2.08
#